data_5fd7551382c0d3296c4d414779d4cd68
#
_entry.id   5fd7551382c0d3296c4d414779d4cd68
#
_cell.length_a   1.000
_cell.length_b   1.000
_cell.length_c   1.000
_cell.angle_alpha   90.00
_cell.angle_beta   90.00
_cell.angle_gamma   90.00
#
_symmetry.space_group_name_H-M   'P 1'
#
loop_
_entity.id
_entity.type
_entity.pdbx_description
1 polymer ?
#
loop_
_entity_poly.entity_id
_entity_poly.type
_entity_poly.pdbx_seq_one_letter_code
_entity_poly.pdbx_strand_id
1 'polypeptide(L)'
;MFLKPTPDTNEHAPSYYAASANWQTDYPKLDGDLDVDVVIVGGGFSGVATAVELCERGYKVALIESHRIGWGASGRNGGQIIGGYGSNPSAFRSSIGSEGVEIVEQMGVECVDIIKDRIEKYNIDCDLKWGYCEVGLKKRHLKAYSEWADEESAIQLLSREELQQYVKSDVYIGGYYRGDWGHIQPLNLCIGEARVAESMGAKIFEQSKTTSITYGDHPTVHTESGSIRGNHVILCGNAYMGNLVPYLDARVLPATSCIIATEPLTEEQIQQTLVRDVAVCDSRTALDYYRLSADKRLLFGGLSNYSGLDPVNATGIMQAKMTKVFPSLCNAKIDYSWSGRMGISVRRMPQIGRIKNSNVLYVSGYSGHGVAPTHMTGRILAEAVDGNTRRFDIMDKMFHMPWPGGKLLRRPAMALGMMWYKALDAI
;
A
#
# COMPACT_ATOMS: atom_id res chain seq x y z
N MET A 1 -23.65 -13.00 0.56
CA MET A 1 -22.34 -13.09 -0.14
C MET A 1 -21.51 -14.16 0.56
N PHE A 2 -21.18 -15.24 -0.14
CA PHE A 2 -20.32 -16.29 0.43
C PHE A 2 -18.87 -15.83 0.44
N LEU A 3 -18.13 -16.13 1.52
CA LEU A 3 -16.76 -15.71 1.77
C LEU A 3 -15.86 -16.93 1.94
N LYS A 4 -14.60 -16.82 1.52
CA LYS A 4 -13.57 -17.84 1.66
C LYS A 4 -12.27 -17.21 2.18
N PRO A 5 -11.40 -17.98 2.87
CA PRO A 5 -10.07 -17.51 3.21
C PRO A 5 -9.25 -17.16 1.96
N THR A 6 -8.46 -16.08 2.04
CA THR A 6 -7.42 -15.82 1.04
C THR A 6 -6.40 -16.96 1.09
N PRO A 7 -6.04 -17.59 -0.04
CA PRO A 7 -5.02 -18.62 -0.05
C PRO A 7 -3.68 -18.12 0.54
N ASP A 8 -3.12 -18.91 1.42
CA ASP A 8 -1.77 -18.70 1.99
C ASP A 8 -0.82 -19.65 1.28
N THR A 9 -0.23 -19.18 0.19
CA THR A 9 0.68 -19.95 -0.66
C THR A 9 2.08 -19.39 -0.52
N ASN A 10 3.11 -20.21 -0.68
CA ASN A 10 4.50 -19.75 -0.64
C ASN A 10 4.84 -18.81 -1.80
N GLU A 11 4.17 -18.99 -2.94
CA GLU A 11 4.39 -18.22 -4.15
C GLU A 11 3.40 -17.04 -4.25
N HIS A 12 3.68 -16.09 -5.16
CA HIS A 12 2.78 -14.98 -5.45
C HIS A 12 1.38 -15.44 -5.85
N ALA A 13 0.37 -14.62 -5.56
CA ALA A 13 -0.98 -14.85 -6.09
C ALA A 13 -0.92 -14.92 -7.63
N PRO A 14 -1.82 -15.72 -8.27
CA PRO A 14 -1.94 -15.79 -9.72
C PRO A 14 -2.55 -14.49 -10.28
N SER A 15 -1.81 -13.40 -10.16
CA SER A 15 -2.18 -12.06 -10.57
C SER A 15 -1.51 -11.69 -11.88
N TYR A 16 -2.04 -10.67 -12.55
CA TYR A 16 -1.36 -10.04 -13.68
C TYR A 16 0.07 -9.58 -13.30
N TYR A 17 0.26 -9.07 -12.08
CA TYR A 17 1.58 -8.61 -11.64
C TYR A 17 2.61 -9.74 -11.55
N ALA A 18 2.21 -10.90 -11.05
CA ALA A 18 3.10 -12.07 -11.02
C ALA A 18 3.39 -12.61 -12.43
N ALA A 19 2.39 -12.58 -13.33
CA ALA A 19 2.54 -13.04 -14.70
C ALA A 19 3.39 -12.09 -15.56
N SER A 20 3.42 -10.78 -15.23
CA SER A 20 4.15 -9.73 -15.95
C SER A 20 5.38 -9.22 -15.20
N ALA A 21 5.83 -9.93 -14.17
CA ALA A 21 7.00 -9.55 -13.41
C ALA A 21 8.27 -9.66 -14.25
N ASN A 22 9.08 -8.60 -14.26
CA ASN A 22 10.36 -8.57 -14.99
C ASN A 22 11.39 -9.54 -14.39
N TRP A 23 11.24 -9.83 -13.09
CA TRP A 23 12.12 -10.74 -12.35
C TRP A 23 11.30 -11.62 -11.42
N GLN A 24 11.77 -12.85 -11.24
CA GLN A 24 11.33 -13.73 -10.17
C GLN A 24 12.42 -13.77 -9.11
N THR A 25 12.04 -13.68 -7.85
CA THR A 25 12.97 -13.82 -6.73
C THR A 25 13.11 -15.29 -6.33
N ASP A 26 14.30 -15.66 -5.92
CA ASP A 26 14.61 -16.98 -5.34
C ASP A 26 15.73 -16.82 -4.32
N TYR A 27 15.51 -15.90 -3.37
CA TYR A 27 16.46 -15.69 -2.28
C TYR A 27 16.50 -16.91 -1.35
N PRO A 28 17.68 -17.25 -0.79
CA PRO A 28 17.83 -18.44 0.05
C PRO A 28 16.95 -18.32 1.31
N LYS A 29 16.58 -19.47 1.86
CA LYS A 29 16.04 -19.53 3.22
C LYS A 29 17.15 -19.20 4.22
N LEU A 30 16.77 -18.60 5.34
CA LEU A 30 17.70 -18.45 6.46
C LEU A 30 18.07 -19.84 6.98
N ASP A 31 19.39 -20.12 7.03
CA ASP A 31 19.96 -21.31 7.61
C ASP A 31 21.13 -20.92 8.52
N GLY A 32 21.03 -21.28 9.81
CA GLY A 32 21.98 -20.88 10.84
C GLY A 32 21.80 -19.45 11.38
N ASP A 33 22.79 -19.00 12.13
CA ASP A 33 22.76 -17.74 12.86
C ASP A 33 23.57 -16.65 12.16
N LEU A 34 23.10 -15.41 12.26
CA LEU A 34 23.69 -14.25 11.61
C LEU A 34 23.68 -13.02 12.54
N ASP A 35 24.75 -12.24 12.54
CA ASP A 35 24.82 -10.92 13.17
C ASP A 35 24.91 -9.81 12.11
N VAL A 36 24.08 -8.78 12.28
CA VAL A 36 24.01 -7.60 11.40
C VAL A 36 23.76 -6.34 12.23
N ASP A 37 23.80 -5.16 11.61
CA ASP A 37 23.42 -3.93 12.29
C ASP A 37 21.90 -3.82 12.43
N VAL A 38 21.17 -4.12 11.35
CA VAL A 38 19.69 -3.99 11.31
C VAL A 38 19.05 -5.22 10.70
N VAL A 39 18.07 -5.78 11.40
CA VAL A 39 17.21 -6.86 10.89
C VAL A 39 15.86 -6.29 10.50
N ILE A 40 15.40 -6.53 9.28
CA ILE A 40 14.08 -6.12 8.78
C ILE A 40 13.19 -7.33 8.63
N VAL A 41 12.02 -7.32 9.25
CA VAL A 41 11.01 -8.40 9.17
C VAL A 41 9.86 -7.96 8.27
N GLY A 42 9.77 -8.57 7.08
CA GLY A 42 8.78 -8.31 6.04
C GLY A 42 9.36 -7.68 4.79
N GLY A 43 9.22 -8.37 3.67
CA GLY A 43 9.74 -8.02 2.33
C GLY A 43 8.75 -7.26 1.44
N GLY A 44 7.81 -6.49 2.02
CA GLY A 44 6.96 -5.55 1.29
C GLY A 44 7.63 -4.18 1.13
N PHE A 45 6.96 -3.21 0.52
CA PHE A 45 7.48 -1.86 0.26
C PHE A 45 8.15 -1.22 1.49
N SER A 46 7.52 -1.28 2.68
CA SER A 46 8.14 -0.70 3.88
C SER A 46 9.49 -1.33 4.19
N GLY A 47 9.60 -2.66 4.07
CA GLY A 47 10.85 -3.37 4.37
C GLY A 47 11.93 -3.11 3.32
N VAL A 48 11.59 -3.24 2.03
CA VAL A 48 12.58 -3.02 0.96
C VAL A 48 13.02 -1.57 0.88
N ALA A 49 12.09 -0.62 1.05
CA ALA A 49 12.43 0.80 1.10
C ALA A 49 13.34 1.14 2.30
N THR A 50 13.07 0.56 3.47
CA THR A 50 13.95 0.70 4.65
C THR A 50 15.33 0.08 4.40
N ALA A 51 15.38 -1.08 3.73
CA ALA A 51 16.65 -1.75 3.41
C ALA A 51 17.51 -0.88 2.49
N VAL A 52 16.93 -0.29 1.43
CA VAL A 52 17.63 0.63 0.54
C VAL A 52 18.18 1.84 1.31
N GLU A 53 17.34 2.51 2.10
CA GLU A 53 17.73 3.69 2.89
C GLU A 53 18.87 3.40 3.88
N LEU A 54 18.85 2.22 4.53
CA LEU A 54 19.91 1.81 5.47
C LEU A 54 21.20 1.42 4.74
N CYS A 55 21.11 0.68 3.63
CA CYS A 55 22.29 0.32 2.84
C CYS A 55 22.98 1.55 2.23
N GLU A 56 22.24 2.56 1.79
CA GLU A 56 22.80 3.84 1.34
C GLU A 56 23.56 4.57 2.44
N ARG A 57 23.24 4.31 3.72
CA ARG A 57 23.95 4.83 4.91
C ARG A 57 25.09 3.93 5.39
N GLY A 58 25.34 2.80 4.71
CA GLY A 58 26.44 1.88 5.02
C GLY A 58 26.15 0.85 6.11
N TYR A 59 24.90 0.69 6.55
CA TYR A 59 24.52 -0.35 7.53
C TYR A 59 24.54 -1.74 6.90
N LYS A 60 24.94 -2.75 7.70
CA LYS A 60 24.78 -4.15 7.36
C LYS A 60 23.34 -4.57 7.65
N VAL A 61 22.57 -4.87 6.61
CA VAL A 61 21.15 -5.17 6.68
C VAL A 61 20.88 -6.62 6.36
N ALA A 62 19.99 -7.26 7.14
CA ALA A 62 19.36 -8.51 6.78
C ALA A 62 17.83 -8.32 6.71
N LEU A 63 17.23 -8.70 5.59
CA LEU A 63 15.79 -8.67 5.38
C LEU A 63 15.25 -10.10 5.33
N ILE A 64 14.24 -10.38 6.13
CA ILE A 64 13.61 -11.71 6.23
C ILE A 64 12.13 -11.61 5.84
N GLU A 65 11.71 -12.47 4.91
CA GLU A 65 10.34 -12.56 4.39
C GLU A 65 9.79 -13.98 4.56
N SER A 66 8.56 -14.10 4.98
CA SER A 66 7.90 -15.39 5.19
C SER A 66 7.60 -16.13 3.89
N HIS A 67 7.41 -15.40 2.80
CA HIS A 67 7.03 -15.90 1.48
C HIS A 67 8.04 -15.42 0.43
N ARG A 68 7.60 -14.62 -0.56
CA ARG A 68 8.41 -13.97 -1.58
C ARG A 68 8.42 -12.45 -1.37
N ILE A 69 9.45 -11.76 -1.83
CA ILE A 69 9.47 -10.29 -1.84
C ILE A 69 8.23 -9.76 -2.55
N GLY A 70 7.50 -8.84 -1.90
CA GLY A 70 6.27 -8.28 -2.46
C GLY A 70 5.04 -9.20 -2.39
N TRP A 71 5.11 -10.36 -1.74
CA TRP A 71 4.00 -11.32 -1.66
C TRP A 71 2.72 -10.73 -1.06
N GLY A 72 2.83 -9.83 -0.08
CA GLY A 72 1.71 -9.20 0.60
C GLY A 72 1.01 -8.12 -0.23
N ALA A 73 0.53 -7.07 0.45
CA ALA A 73 -0.18 -5.95 -0.18
C ALA A 73 0.67 -5.23 -1.24
N SER A 74 1.99 -5.21 -1.11
CA SER A 74 2.92 -4.50 -1.99
C SER A 74 2.88 -5.03 -3.42
N GLY A 75 2.75 -6.32 -3.64
CA GLY A 75 2.63 -6.92 -4.98
C GLY A 75 1.19 -7.18 -5.42
N ARG A 76 0.17 -6.64 -4.73
CA ARG A 76 -1.26 -6.92 -5.03
C ARG A 76 -2.14 -5.69 -5.10
N ASN A 77 -1.60 -4.49 -4.87
CA ASN A 77 -2.34 -3.22 -4.83
C ASN A 77 -2.64 -2.66 -6.24
N GLY A 78 -3.33 -1.51 -6.31
CA GLY A 78 -3.67 -0.85 -7.58
C GLY A 78 -2.49 -0.25 -8.34
N GLY A 79 -1.32 -0.17 -7.72
CA GLY A 79 -0.13 0.43 -8.32
C GLY A 79 -0.17 1.95 -8.40
N GLN A 80 -1.06 2.62 -7.68
CA GLN A 80 -1.20 4.08 -7.72
C GLN A 80 -0.23 4.76 -6.76
N ILE A 81 0.53 5.72 -7.26
CA ILE A 81 1.42 6.59 -6.51
C ILE A 81 0.66 7.87 -6.19
N ILE A 82 0.23 8.00 -4.95
CA ILE A 82 -0.58 9.11 -4.46
C ILE A 82 0.10 9.66 -3.21
N GLY A 83 0.29 10.97 -3.15
CA GLY A 83 0.87 11.66 -2.00
C GLY A 83 -0.07 11.71 -0.80
N GLY A 84 0.44 12.16 0.32
CA GLY A 84 -0.32 12.26 1.57
C GLY A 84 -0.48 10.94 2.29
N TYR A 85 -1.41 10.93 3.24
CA TYR A 85 -1.76 9.76 4.06
C TYR A 85 -3.26 9.48 3.95
N GLY A 86 -3.71 8.30 4.40
CA GLY A 86 -5.12 7.92 4.39
C GLY A 86 -6.03 8.72 5.35
N SER A 87 -5.47 9.72 6.05
CA SER A 87 -6.16 10.60 6.99
C SER A 87 -5.45 11.96 7.07
N ASN A 88 -6.21 13.01 7.41
CA ASN A 88 -5.65 14.33 7.65
C ASN A 88 -4.84 14.34 8.97
N PRO A 89 -3.56 14.77 8.96
CA PRO A 89 -2.68 14.84 10.14
C PRO A 89 -3.24 15.74 11.26
N SER A 90 -4.07 16.74 10.94
CA SER A 90 -4.74 17.62 11.92
C SER A 90 -5.56 16.86 12.94
N ALA A 91 -6.03 15.62 12.64
CA ALA A 91 -6.69 14.75 13.60
C ALA A 91 -5.80 14.36 14.79
N PHE A 92 -4.49 14.53 14.67
CA PHE A 92 -3.50 14.24 15.70
C PHE A 92 -2.87 15.48 16.36
N ARG A 93 -3.35 16.68 16.02
CA ARG A 93 -2.82 17.97 16.53
C ARG A 93 -2.67 17.99 18.06
N SER A 94 -3.59 17.36 18.79
CA SER A 94 -3.52 17.28 20.26
C SER A 94 -2.30 16.52 20.79
N SER A 95 -1.73 15.59 19.99
CA SER A 95 -0.58 14.77 20.39
C SER A 95 0.75 15.24 19.79
N ILE A 96 0.73 15.88 18.62
CA ILE A 96 1.95 16.29 17.90
C ILE A 96 2.13 17.81 17.77
N GLY A 97 1.13 18.60 18.15
CA GLY A 97 1.15 20.07 18.00
C GLY A 97 0.95 20.53 16.56
N SER A 98 0.92 21.86 16.34
CA SER A 98 0.77 22.43 14.98
C SER A 98 2.00 22.18 14.12
N GLU A 99 3.22 22.38 14.67
CA GLU A 99 4.47 22.08 13.96
C GLU A 99 4.55 20.61 13.52
N GLY A 100 4.11 19.68 14.39
CA GLY A 100 4.08 18.26 14.03
C GLY A 100 3.11 17.97 12.88
N VAL A 101 1.96 18.65 12.83
CA VAL A 101 1.01 18.54 11.69
C VAL A 101 1.68 18.99 10.39
N GLU A 102 2.31 20.17 10.38
CA GLU A 102 3.00 20.72 9.20
C GLU A 102 4.11 19.76 8.69
N ILE A 103 4.90 19.20 9.61
CA ILE A 103 5.95 18.23 9.25
C ILE A 103 5.33 16.98 8.61
N VAL A 104 4.23 16.46 9.14
CA VAL A 104 3.56 15.26 8.56
C VAL A 104 2.94 15.57 7.20
N GLU A 105 2.36 16.74 6.99
CA GLU A 105 1.86 17.20 5.70
C GLU A 105 3.01 17.29 4.68
N GLN A 106 4.14 17.88 5.06
CA GLN A 106 5.34 17.94 4.21
C GLN A 106 5.87 16.55 3.86
N MET A 107 5.94 15.62 4.81
CA MET A 107 6.30 14.22 4.57
C MET A 107 5.34 13.55 3.57
N GLY A 108 4.05 13.91 3.61
CA GLY A 108 3.04 13.43 2.67
C GLY A 108 3.27 13.91 1.23
N VAL A 109 3.85 15.08 1.04
CA VAL A 109 4.27 15.58 -0.29
C VAL A 109 5.58 14.87 -0.73
N GLU A 110 6.59 14.87 0.13
CA GLU A 110 7.92 14.30 -0.14
C GLU A 110 7.88 12.79 -0.50
N CYS A 111 6.88 12.05 -0.05
CA CYS A 111 6.83 10.60 -0.25
C CYS A 111 6.76 10.17 -1.73
N VAL A 112 6.21 10.99 -2.61
CA VAL A 112 6.16 10.73 -4.06
C VAL A 112 7.53 10.95 -4.69
N ASP A 113 8.22 12.01 -4.28
CA ASP A 113 9.56 12.33 -4.79
C ASP A 113 10.56 11.22 -4.46
N ILE A 114 10.45 10.60 -3.28
CA ILE A 114 11.31 9.45 -2.89
C ILE A 114 11.19 8.30 -3.91
N ILE A 115 9.97 7.97 -4.34
CA ILE A 115 9.76 6.90 -5.33
C ILE A 115 10.36 7.31 -6.68
N LYS A 116 10.06 8.52 -7.13
CA LYS A 116 10.57 9.07 -8.39
C LYS A 116 12.09 9.02 -8.43
N ASP A 117 12.74 9.63 -7.45
CA ASP A 117 14.20 9.70 -7.36
C ASP A 117 14.84 8.30 -7.32
N ARG A 118 14.21 7.36 -6.62
CA ARG A 118 14.70 5.99 -6.50
C ARG A 118 14.58 5.22 -7.82
N ILE A 119 13.44 5.33 -8.50
CA ILE A 119 13.25 4.73 -9.83
C ILE A 119 14.28 5.28 -10.82
N GLU A 120 14.48 6.60 -10.84
CA GLU A 120 15.45 7.26 -11.72
C GLU A 120 16.89 6.88 -11.35
N LYS A 121 17.27 6.99 -10.07
CA LYS A 121 18.63 6.73 -9.58
C LYS A 121 19.11 5.31 -9.86
N TYR A 122 18.21 4.34 -9.69
CA TYR A 122 18.56 2.92 -9.82
C TYR A 122 18.02 2.27 -11.09
N ASN A 123 17.43 3.05 -11.99
CA ASN A 123 16.84 2.60 -13.25
C ASN A 123 15.91 1.38 -13.06
N ILE A 124 14.96 1.50 -12.11
CA ILE A 124 14.02 0.42 -11.80
C ILE A 124 12.92 0.39 -12.86
N ASP A 125 12.88 -0.67 -13.65
CA ASP A 125 11.83 -0.89 -14.66
C ASP A 125 10.55 -1.39 -13.99
N CYS A 126 9.60 -0.48 -13.75
CA CYS A 126 8.32 -0.75 -13.09
C CYS A 126 7.12 -0.13 -13.81
N ASP A 127 7.23 0.16 -15.10
CA ASP A 127 6.16 0.72 -15.94
C ASP A 127 5.57 2.01 -15.31
N LEU A 128 6.44 2.95 -14.91
CA LEU A 128 6.02 4.22 -14.33
C LEU A 128 5.32 5.10 -15.36
N LYS A 129 4.12 5.56 -15.03
CA LYS A 129 3.34 6.56 -15.78
C LYS A 129 2.88 7.66 -14.84
N TRP A 130 3.04 8.89 -15.25
CA TRP A 130 2.53 10.06 -14.53
C TRP A 130 1.15 10.47 -15.04
N GLY A 131 0.32 10.88 -14.13
CA GLY A 131 -1.04 11.30 -14.32
C GLY A 131 -2.02 10.55 -13.43
N TYR A 132 -2.85 11.30 -12.74
CA TYR A 132 -3.87 10.80 -11.82
C TYR A 132 -5.14 11.64 -11.94
N CYS A 133 -6.28 10.97 -11.95
CA CYS A 133 -7.59 11.60 -11.86
C CYS A 133 -8.34 11.10 -10.63
N GLU A 134 -8.91 12.00 -9.85
CA GLU A 134 -9.98 11.64 -8.93
C GLU A 134 -11.31 12.08 -9.50
N VAL A 135 -12.31 11.17 -9.47
CA VAL A 135 -13.57 11.38 -10.16
C VAL A 135 -14.75 11.43 -9.20
N GLY A 136 -15.60 12.41 -9.36
CA GLY A 136 -16.74 12.70 -8.50
C GLY A 136 -18.05 12.15 -9.05
N LEU A 137 -18.86 11.54 -8.16
CA LEU A 137 -20.18 11.04 -8.47
C LEU A 137 -21.31 11.96 -7.96
N LYS A 138 -20.99 12.87 -7.06
CA LYS A 138 -21.96 13.75 -6.38
C LYS A 138 -21.41 15.17 -6.28
N LYS A 139 -22.31 16.17 -6.25
CA LYS A 139 -21.94 17.59 -6.12
C LYS A 139 -21.07 17.88 -4.89
N ARG A 140 -21.29 17.16 -3.77
CA ARG A 140 -20.45 17.30 -2.57
C ARG A 140 -18.98 16.93 -2.81
N HIS A 141 -18.70 15.99 -3.72
CA HIS A 141 -17.34 15.60 -4.08
C HIS A 141 -16.67 16.77 -4.84
N LEU A 142 -17.35 17.35 -5.82
CA LEU A 142 -16.82 18.47 -6.59
C LEU A 142 -16.55 19.70 -5.72
N LYS A 143 -17.40 19.94 -4.70
CA LYS A 143 -17.17 21.00 -3.72
C LYS A 143 -15.88 20.76 -2.93
N ALA A 144 -15.65 19.54 -2.44
CA ALA A 144 -14.41 19.20 -1.75
C ALA A 144 -13.19 19.37 -2.65
N TYR A 145 -13.28 19.00 -3.92
CA TYR A 145 -12.19 19.20 -4.89
C TYR A 145 -11.87 20.66 -5.13
N SER A 146 -12.89 21.54 -5.18
CA SER A 146 -12.69 22.98 -5.29
C SER A 146 -11.95 23.55 -4.07
N GLU A 147 -12.34 23.11 -2.87
CA GLU A 147 -11.67 23.51 -1.62
C GLU A 147 -10.19 23.07 -1.61
N TRP A 148 -9.89 21.86 -2.08
CA TRP A 148 -8.49 21.36 -2.19
C TRP A 148 -7.70 22.10 -3.27
N ALA A 149 -8.31 22.46 -4.39
CA ALA A 149 -7.65 23.20 -5.46
C ALA A 149 -7.29 24.64 -5.04
N ASP A 150 -8.03 25.22 -4.09
CA ASP A 150 -7.69 26.52 -3.50
C ASP A 150 -6.42 26.45 -2.62
N GLU A 151 -6.12 25.26 -2.08
CA GLU A 151 -4.97 25.01 -1.21
C GLU A 151 -3.76 24.44 -1.98
N GLU A 152 -3.99 23.69 -3.06
CA GLU A 152 -2.96 22.97 -3.81
C GLU A 152 -2.96 23.30 -5.30
N SER A 153 -2.00 24.09 -5.75
CA SER A 153 -1.88 24.53 -7.15
C SER A 153 -1.65 23.42 -8.18
N ALA A 154 -1.24 22.23 -7.74
CA ALA A 154 -1.07 21.06 -8.60
C ALA A 154 -2.39 20.41 -9.03
N ILE A 155 -3.51 20.78 -8.40
CA ILE A 155 -4.84 20.27 -8.72
C ILE A 155 -5.44 21.08 -9.88
N GLN A 156 -5.73 20.40 -10.98
CA GLN A 156 -6.50 20.92 -12.10
C GLN A 156 -7.93 20.39 -12.02
N LEU A 157 -8.88 21.23 -11.69
CA LEU A 157 -10.31 20.85 -11.71
C LEU A 157 -10.75 20.52 -13.12
N LEU A 158 -11.61 19.51 -13.25
CA LEU A 158 -12.18 19.06 -14.51
C LEU A 158 -13.71 19.09 -14.43
N SER A 159 -14.34 19.84 -15.32
CA SER A 159 -15.78 19.72 -15.60
C SER A 159 -16.10 18.31 -16.13
N ARG A 160 -17.40 18.00 -16.27
CA ARG A 160 -17.83 16.73 -16.86
C ARG A 160 -17.31 16.57 -18.30
N GLU A 161 -17.33 17.62 -19.08
CA GLU A 161 -16.88 17.66 -20.48
C GLU A 161 -15.36 17.47 -20.59
N GLU A 162 -14.59 18.15 -19.74
CA GLU A 162 -13.12 18.04 -19.71
C GLU A 162 -12.68 16.65 -19.23
N LEU A 163 -13.39 16.06 -18.24
CA LEU A 163 -13.11 14.73 -17.74
C LEU A 163 -13.21 13.66 -18.86
N GLN A 164 -14.09 13.85 -19.85
CA GLN A 164 -14.22 12.94 -20.99
C GLN A 164 -12.94 12.86 -21.86
N GLN A 165 -12.00 13.76 -21.71
CA GLN A 165 -10.67 13.69 -22.37
C GLN A 165 -9.72 12.72 -21.66
N TYR A 166 -10.06 12.26 -20.47
CA TYR A 166 -9.31 11.30 -19.65
C TYR A 166 -10.08 9.99 -19.48
N VAL A 167 -11.35 10.07 -19.07
CA VAL A 167 -12.21 8.95 -18.72
C VAL A 167 -13.56 9.07 -19.42
N LYS A 168 -13.89 8.15 -20.30
CA LYS A 168 -15.18 8.06 -21.02
C LYS A 168 -16.18 7.31 -20.18
N SER A 169 -16.88 8.00 -19.27
CA SER A 169 -17.92 7.41 -18.45
C SER A 169 -18.98 8.43 -18.10
N ASP A 170 -20.26 8.02 -18.24
CA ASP A 170 -21.41 8.87 -17.89
C ASP A 170 -21.72 8.86 -16.39
N VAL A 171 -21.06 8.00 -15.62
CA VAL A 171 -21.25 7.85 -14.17
C VAL A 171 -20.73 9.06 -13.40
N TYR A 172 -19.70 9.72 -13.91
CA TYR A 172 -18.99 10.81 -13.23
C TYR A 172 -19.48 12.17 -13.67
N ILE A 173 -19.55 13.11 -12.74
CA ILE A 173 -20.05 14.47 -12.97
C ILE A 173 -18.95 15.54 -13.01
N GLY A 174 -17.68 15.15 -12.90
CA GLY A 174 -16.48 15.95 -12.91
C GLY A 174 -15.40 15.30 -12.07
N GLY A 175 -14.27 15.98 -11.89
CA GLY A 175 -13.14 15.45 -11.14
C GLY A 175 -12.01 16.47 -11.02
N TYR A 176 -10.82 15.96 -10.72
CA TYR A 176 -9.58 16.71 -10.89
C TYR A 176 -8.47 15.83 -11.46
N TYR A 177 -7.49 16.48 -12.06
CA TYR A 177 -6.25 15.89 -12.55
C TYR A 177 -5.04 16.40 -11.77
N ARG A 178 -4.07 15.51 -11.55
CA ARG A 178 -2.73 15.84 -11.05
C ARG A 178 -1.69 15.16 -11.93
N GLY A 179 -0.70 15.94 -12.39
CA GLY A 179 0.39 15.44 -13.23
C GLY A 179 1.58 14.88 -12.44
N ASP A 180 1.66 15.18 -11.14
CA ASP A 180 2.72 14.79 -10.21
C ASP A 180 2.44 13.48 -9.45
N TRP A 181 1.25 12.90 -9.61
CA TRP A 181 0.87 11.57 -9.16
C TRP A 181 0.79 10.62 -10.34
N GLY A 182 0.83 9.29 -10.07
CA GLY A 182 0.89 8.35 -11.18
C GLY A 182 0.60 6.91 -10.80
N HIS A 183 1.13 5.99 -11.62
CA HIS A 183 0.99 4.56 -11.37
C HIS A 183 2.17 3.75 -11.88
N ILE A 184 2.29 2.53 -11.34
CA ILE A 184 3.38 1.58 -11.60
C ILE A 184 2.86 0.14 -11.68
N GLN A 185 3.70 -0.77 -12.12
CA GLN A 185 3.60 -2.18 -11.83
C GLN A 185 4.24 -2.43 -10.44
N PRO A 186 3.42 -2.59 -9.37
CA PRO A 186 3.92 -2.48 -8.00
C PRO A 186 4.83 -3.64 -7.57
N LEU A 187 4.66 -4.84 -8.14
CA LEU A 187 5.54 -5.96 -7.84
C LEU A 187 6.94 -5.72 -8.44
N ASN A 188 7.02 -5.14 -9.64
CA ASN A 188 8.29 -4.79 -10.27
C ASN A 188 9.05 -3.72 -9.47
N LEU A 189 8.36 -2.71 -8.94
CA LEU A 189 9.00 -1.74 -8.04
C LEU A 189 9.54 -2.43 -6.79
N CYS A 190 8.73 -3.26 -6.13
CA CYS A 190 9.11 -3.92 -4.89
C CYS A 190 10.32 -4.87 -5.06
N ILE A 191 10.31 -5.68 -6.12
CA ILE A 191 11.44 -6.58 -6.44
C ILE A 191 12.66 -5.75 -6.89
N GLY A 192 12.44 -4.70 -7.68
CA GLY A 192 13.50 -3.80 -8.11
C GLY A 192 14.25 -3.19 -6.93
N GLU A 193 13.53 -2.66 -5.95
CA GLU A 193 14.13 -2.12 -4.70
C GLU A 193 14.87 -3.20 -3.88
N ALA A 194 14.33 -4.42 -3.79
CA ALA A 194 15.02 -5.52 -3.11
C ALA A 194 16.36 -5.83 -3.79
N ARG A 195 16.40 -5.87 -5.13
CA ARG A 195 17.64 -6.07 -5.90
C ARG A 195 18.62 -4.92 -5.72
N VAL A 196 18.13 -3.69 -5.61
CA VAL A 196 18.97 -2.53 -5.28
C VAL A 196 19.61 -2.70 -3.89
N ALA A 197 18.83 -3.06 -2.86
CA ALA A 197 19.36 -3.31 -1.53
C ALA A 197 20.38 -4.46 -1.53
N GLU A 198 20.10 -5.56 -2.24
CA GLU A 198 21.03 -6.69 -2.41
C GLU A 198 22.34 -6.25 -3.06
N SER A 199 22.28 -5.46 -4.12
CA SER A 199 23.47 -4.95 -4.82
C SER A 199 24.37 -4.08 -3.94
N MET A 200 23.80 -3.46 -2.89
CA MET A 200 24.53 -2.71 -1.85
C MET A 200 24.95 -3.58 -0.65
N GLY A 201 24.70 -4.90 -0.71
CA GLY A 201 25.19 -5.85 0.30
C GLY A 201 24.13 -6.28 1.33
N ALA A 202 22.85 -5.91 1.18
CA ALA A 202 21.81 -6.47 2.02
C ALA A 202 21.69 -7.99 1.83
N LYS A 203 21.56 -8.73 2.93
CA LYS A 203 21.23 -10.15 2.90
C LYS A 203 19.72 -10.32 2.93
N ILE A 204 19.15 -10.95 1.90
CA ILE A 204 17.72 -11.15 1.78
C ILE A 204 17.42 -12.65 1.91
N PHE A 205 16.41 -12.98 2.73
CA PHE A 205 15.96 -14.35 2.98
C PHE A 205 14.46 -14.44 2.71
N GLU A 206 14.05 -15.30 1.77
CA GLU A 206 12.67 -15.64 1.49
C GLU A 206 12.27 -16.95 2.15
N GLN A 207 10.96 -17.22 2.21
CA GLN A 207 10.39 -18.44 2.82
C GLN A 207 10.96 -18.72 4.23
N SER A 208 11.24 -17.65 4.96
CA SER A 208 11.90 -17.67 6.26
C SER A 208 11.00 -16.99 7.30
N LYS A 209 9.97 -17.70 7.73
CA LYS A 209 8.96 -17.20 8.65
C LYS A 209 9.53 -16.91 10.02
N THR A 210 9.40 -15.68 10.49
CA THR A 210 9.72 -15.32 11.87
C THR A 210 8.72 -15.97 12.83
N THR A 211 9.23 -16.73 13.80
CA THR A 211 8.46 -17.47 14.81
C THR A 211 8.38 -16.73 16.13
N SER A 212 9.45 -16.02 16.51
CA SER A 212 9.52 -15.22 17.73
C SER A 212 10.58 -14.12 17.64
N ILE A 213 10.52 -13.18 18.59
CA ILE A 213 11.48 -12.08 18.72
C ILE A 213 11.94 -12.03 20.18
N THR A 214 13.24 -12.07 20.40
CA THR A 214 13.85 -11.71 21.68
C THR A 214 14.10 -10.22 21.69
N TYR A 215 13.52 -9.54 22.67
CA TYR A 215 13.61 -8.08 22.80
C TYR A 215 14.83 -7.66 23.62
N GLY A 216 15.20 -6.39 23.60
CA GLY A 216 16.32 -5.80 24.36
C GLY A 216 17.15 -4.86 23.50
N ASP A 217 18.37 -4.57 23.95
CA ASP A 217 19.31 -3.67 23.27
C ASP A 217 19.88 -4.29 21.99
N HIS A 218 20.00 -5.64 21.97
CA HIS A 218 20.41 -6.41 20.80
C HIS A 218 19.34 -7.45 20.49
N PRO A 219 18.20 -7.01 19.89
CA PRO A 219 17.09 -7.91 19.63
C PRO A 219 17.46 -8.98 18.60
N THR A 220 16.82 -10.17 18.74
CA THR A 220 17.06 -11.32 17.87
C THR A 220 15.75 -11.80 17.27
N VAL A 221 15.74 -11.99 15.96
CA VAL A 221 14.62 -12.58 15.19
C VAL A 221 14.90 -14.05 15.01
N HIS A 222 13.94 -14.92 15.39
CA HIS A 222 14.07 -16.38 15.31
C HIS A 222 13.18 -16.95 14.21
N THR A 223 13.66 -17.96 13.51
CA THR A 223 12.94 -18.80 12.56
C THR A 223 13.00 -20.26 12.99
N GLU A 224 12.50 -21.18 12.16
CA GLU A 224 12.64 -22.62 12.40
C GLU A 224 14.08 -23.12 12.19
N SER A 225 14.86 -22.42 11.33
CA SER A 225 16.17 -22.92 10.86
C SER A 225 17.36 -22.05 11.25
N GLY A 226 17.13 -20.98 12.02
CA GLY A 226 18.19 -20.07 12.45
C GLY A 226 17.69 -18.81 13.08
N SER A 227 18.61 -17.90 13.40
CA SER A 227 18.30 -16.61 14.00
C SER A 227 19.14 -15.47 13.42
N ILE A 228 18.59 -14.24 13.48
CA ILE A 228 19.34 -13.05 13.11
C ILE A 228 19.31 -12.06 14.27
N ARG A 229 20.49 -11.71 14.78
CA ARG A 229 20.70 -10.74 15.84
C ARG A 229 21.10 -9.39 15.22
N GLY A 230 20.51 -8.32 15.73
CA GLY A 230 20.87 -6.96 15.28
C GLY A 230 20.99 -5.96 16.42
N ASN A 231 21.58 -4.79 16.13
CA ASN A 231 21.49 -3.63 17.01
C ASN A 231 20.07 -3.06 17.01
N HIS A 232 19.36 -3.21 15.87
CA HIS A 232 17.97 -2.86 15.71
C HIS A 232 17.21 -3.96 14.97
N VAL A 233 15.91 -4.11 15.27
CA VAL A 233 14.94 -4.88 14.49
C VAL A 233 13.83 -3.97 14.03
N ILE A 234 13.43 -4.05 12.75
CA ILE A 234 12.36 -3.23 12.16
C ILE A 234 11.26 -4.15 11.65
N LEU A 235 10.05 -3.98 12.17
CA LEU A 235 8.88 -4.81 11.86
C LEU A 235 8.03 -4.15 10.78
N CYS A 236 8.01 -4.72 9.58
CA CYS A 236 7.32 -4.24 8.38
C CYS A 236 6.21 -5.18 7.87
N GLY A 237 5.71 -6.08 8.70
CA GLY A 237 4.72 -7.10 8.30
C GLY A 237 3.27 -6.62 8.19
N ASN A 238 2.95 -5.35 8.52
CA ASN A 238 1.63 -4.74 8.38
C ASN A 238 0.48 -5.66 8.88
N ALA A 239 -0.47 -6.04 8.00
CA ALA A 239 -1.62 -6.90 8.31
C ALA A 239 -1.26 -8.40 8.51
N TYR A 240 -0.01 -8.77 8.30
CA TYR A 240 0.47 -10.16 8.34
C TYR A 240 1.29 -10.51 9.60
N MET A 241 1.47 -9.56 10.52
CA MET A 241 2.21 -9.78 11.79
C MET A 241 1.56 -10.84 12.69
N GLY A 242 0.25 -11.01 12.60
CA GLY A 242 -0.48 -12.03 13.35
C GLY A 242 -0.23 -11.98 14.86
N ASN A 243 0.10 -13.14 15.45
CA ASN A 243 0.38 -13.25 16.88
C ASN A 243 1.83 -12.90 17.26
N LEU A 244 2.70 -12.62 16.28
CA LEU A 244 4.11 -12.31 16.54
C LEU A 244 4.26 -11.09 17.48
N VAL A 245 3.43 -10.06 17.25
CA VAL A 245 3.38 -8.86 18.11
C VAL A 245 1.93 -8.53 18.44
N PRO A 246 1.36 -9.07 19.53
CA PRO A 246 -0.04 -8.88 19.92
C PRO A 246 -0.46 -7.41 20.04
N TYR A 247 0.46 -6.55 20.48
CA TYR A 247 0.24 -5.10 20.58
C TYR A 247 -0.13 -4.49 19.22
N LEU A 248 0.58 -4.84 18.13
CA LEU A 248 0.32 -4.34 16.78
C LEU A 248 -0.93 -4.99 16.20
N ASP A 249 -1.11 -6.30 16.38
CA ASP A 249 -2.27 -7.00 15.88
C ASP A 249 -3.60 -6.43 16.41
N ALA A 250 -3.63 -5.95 17.67
CA ALA A 250 -4.81 -5.32 18.24
C ALA A 250 -5.18 -3.97 17.57
N ARG A 251 -4.24 -3.32 16.88
CA ARG A 251 -4.37 -1.99 16.29
C ARG A 251 -4.58 -1.99 14.77
N VAL A 252 -4.43 -3.13 14.14
CA VAL A 252 -4.55 -3.28 12.69
C VAL A 252 -5.70 -4.23 12.36
N LEU A 253 -6.67 -3.74 11.60
CA LEU A 253 -7.74 -4.57 11.04
C LEU A 253 -7.32 -5.06 9.65
N PRO A 254 -7.19 -6.37 9.44
CA PRO A 254 -7.00 -6.91 8.10
C PRO A 254 -8.27 -6.71 7.26
N ALA A 255 -8.16 -6.00 6.15
CA ALA A 255 -9.21 -5.86 5.14
C ALA A 255 -8.72 -6.38 3.81
N THR A 256 -9.60 -6.90 2.96
CA THR A 256 -9.26 -7.35 1.60
C THR A 256 -9.82 -6.40 0.56
N SER A 257 -9.13 -6.27 -0.56
CA SER A 257 -9.59 -5.61 -1.78
C SER A 257 -9.31 -6.53 -2.96
N CYS A 258 -10.17 -6.49 -3.98
CA CYS A 258 -10.06 -7.33 -5.15
C CYS A 258 -9.76 -6.50 -6.38
N ILE A 259 -8.96 -7.05 -7.29
CA ILE A 259 -8.65 -6.47 -8.60
C ILE A 259 -8.91 -7.52 -9.66
N ILE A 260 -9.48 -7.08 -10.79
CA ILE A 260 -9.57 -7.86 -12.02
C ILE A 260 -8.72 -7.19 -13.10
N ALA A 261 -8.18 -7.98 -14.01
CA ALA A 261 -7.55 -7.51 -15.24
C ALA A 261 -8.25 -8.11 -16.44
N THR A 262 -8.63 -7.27 -17.39
CA THR A 262 -9.22 -7.72 -18.66
C THR A 262 -8.18 -8.41 -19.53
N GLU A 263 -8.59 -9.03 -20.63
CA GLU A 263 -7.71 -9.23 -21.80
C GLU A 263 -7.15 -7.88 -22.28
N PRO A 264 -6.06 -7.85 -23.07
CA PRO A 264 -5.58 -6.60 -23.69
C PRO A 264 -6.70 -5.93 -24.50
N LEU A 265 -6.96 -4.66 -24.21
CA LEU A 265 -7.99 -3.88 -24.89
C LEU A 265 -7.52 -3.45 -26.28
N THR A 266 -8.46 -3.41 -27.21
CA THR A 266 -8.22 -2.75 -28.51
C THR A 266 -8.13 -1.23 -28.35
N GLU A 267 -7.52 -0.56 -29.32
CA GLU A 267 -7.43 0.91 -29.31
C GLU A 267 -8.80 1.57 -29.26
N GLU A 268 -9.81 1.00 -29.94
CA GLU A 268 -11.18 1.47 -29.89
C GLU A 268 -11.77 1.36 -28.47
N GLN A 269 -11.56 0.23 -27.79
CA GLN A 269 -12.03 0.04 -26.39
C GLN A 269 -11.34 1.03 -25.44
N ILE A 270 -10.05 1.32 -25.63
CA ILE A 270 -9.31 2.31 -24.85
C ILE A 270 -9.93 3.70 -25.04
N GLN A 271 -10.19 4.10 -26.30
CA GLN A 271 -10.81 5.39 -26.61
C GLN A 271 -12.24 5.52 -26.08
N GLN A 272 -12.92 4.40 -25.80
CA GLN A 272 -14.26 4.35 -25.20
C GLN A 272 -14.22 4.22 -23.67
N THR A 273 -13.05 4.17 -23.04
CA THR A 273 -12.89 3.96 -21.58
C THR A 273 -11.91 4.92 -20.95
N LEU A 274 -10.61 4.61 -21.00
CA LEU A 274 -9.52 5.39 -20.41
C LEU A 274 -8.66 5.97 -21.53
N VAL A 275 -9.05 7.16 -22.01
CA VAL A 275 -8.46 7.83 -23.18
C VAL A 275 -6.99 8.19 -22.97
N ARG A 276 -6.62 8.53 -21.73
CA ARG A 276 -5.24 8.78 -21.34
C ARG A 276 -4.78 7.72 -20.35
N ASP A 277 -3.50 7.37 -20.43
CA ASP A 277 -2.87 6.41 -19.52
C ASP A 277 -2.61 7.08 -18.15
N VAL A 278 -3.67 7.20 -17.36
CA VAL A 278 -3.67 7.80 -16.02
C VAL A 278 -4.25 6.82 -15.00
N ALA A 279 -3.85 6.96 -13.74
CA ALA A 279 -4.53 6.29 -12.64
C ALA A 279 -5.84 7.02 -12.31
N VAL A 280 -6.87 6.28 -11.95
CA VAL A 280 -8.16 6.86 -11.57
C VAL A 280 -8.66 6.25 -10.27
N CYS A 281 -9.15 7.10 -9.35
CA CYS A 281 -9.94 6.72 -8.18
C CYS A 281 -11.26 7.46 -8.15
N ASP A 282 -12.30 6.83 -7.61
CA ASP A 282 -13.53 7.54 -7.31
C ASP A 282 -13.64 7.94 -5.82
N SER A 283 -14.54 8.87 -5.53
CA SER A 283 -14.70 9.47 -4.19
C SER A 283 -15.62 8.68 -3.26
N ARG A 284 -15.96 7.43 -3.55
CA ARG A 284 -16.78 6.61 -2.65
C ARG A 284 -15.95 6.15 -1.44
N THR A 285 -16.59 5.98 -0.30
CA THR A 285 -15.94 5.41 0.89
C THR A 285 -15.37 4.00 0.62
N ALA A 286 -16.10 3.18 -0.15
CA ALA A 286 -15.62 1.92 -0.72
C ALA A 286 -15.34 2.13 -2.21
N LEU A 287 -14.27 2.86 -2.48
CA LEU A 287 -13.89 3.37 -3.79
C LEU A 287 -13.64 2.26 -4.80
N ASP A 288 -13.87 2.58 -6.06
CA ASP A 288 -13.35 1.85 -7.20
C ASP A 288 -12.15 2.63 -7.76
N TYR A 289 -11.15 1.89 -8.23
CA TYR A 289 -9.93 2.45 -8.81
C TYR A 289 -9.51 1.63 -10.02
N TYR A 290 -8.90 2.29 -11.00
CA TYR A 290 -8.50 1.61 -12.22
C TYR A 290 -7.40 2.35 -12.98
N ARG A 291 -6.72 1.63 -13.85
CA ARG A 291 -5.68 2.12 -14.76
C ARG A 291 -5.42 1.12 -15.89
N LEU A 292 -4.67 1.51 -16.88
CA LEU A 292 -4.13 0.57 -17.86
C LEU A 292 -2.85 -0.11 -17.34
N SER A 293 -2.58 -1.31 -17.83
CA SER A 293 -1.28 -1.98 -17.73
C SER A 293 -0.43 -1.66 -18.95
N ALA A 294 0.88 -2.03 -18.91
CA ALA A 294 1.80 -1.85 -20.02
C ALA A 294 1.31 -2.51 -21.31
N ASP A 295 0.66 -3.69 -21.21
CA ASP A 295 0.07 -4.42 -22.33
C ASP A 295 -1.42 -4.08 -22.58
N LYS A 296 -1.87 -2.89 -22.12
CA LYS A 296 -3.20 -2.31 -22.40
C LYS A 296 -4.40 -3.06 -21.82
N ARG A 297 -4.25 -3.76 -20.70
CA ARG A 297 -5.37 -4.32 -19.96
C ARG A 297 -5.96 -3.26 -19.03
N LEU A 298 -7.27 -3.25 -18.84
CA LEU A 298 -7.86 -2.48 -17.75
C LEU A 298 -7.73 -3.27 -16.45
N LEU A 299 -6.95 -2.74 -15.53
CA LEU A 299 -6.89 -3.19 -14.13
C LEU A 299 -7.95 -2.44 -13.36
N PHE A 300 -8.98 -3.14 -12.86
CA PHE A 300 -10.11 -2.54 -12.16
C PHE A 300 -10.21 -3.11 -10.74
N GLY A 301 -10.03 -2.26 -9.74
CA GLY A 301 -9.96 -2.62 -8.33
C GLY A 301 -11.10 -2.03 -7.51
N GLY A 302 -11.36 -2.63 -6.35
CA GLY A 302 -12.41 -2.21 -5.42
C GLY A 302 -12.87 -3.34 -4.51
N LEU A 303 -14.18 -3.36 -4.19
CA LEU A 303 -14.82 -4.42 -3.40
C LEU A 303 -14.12 -4.66 -2.05
N SER A 304 -13.83 -3.58 -1.30
CA SER A 304 -13.22 -3.70 0.01
C SER A 304 -14.09 -4.51 0.98
N ASN A 305 -13.50 -5.54 1.60
CA ASN A 305 -14.15 -6.40 2.57
C ASN A 305 -13.37 -6.40 3.90
N TYR A 306 -14.02 -5.96 4.94
CA TYR A 306 -13.44 -5.80 6.29
C TYR A 306 -13.53 -7.05 7.16
N SER A 307 -14.05 -8.16 6.64
CA SER A 307 -14.02 -9.46 7.32
C SER A 307 -12.62 -10.11 7.28
N GLY A 308 -11.74 -9.64 6.39
CA GLY A 308 -10.44 -10.25 6.11
C GLY A 308 -10.55 -11.55 5.29
N LEU A 309 -11.72 -11.81 4.69
CA LEU A 309 -12.02 -12.94 3.81
C LEU A 309 -12.32 -12.45 2.40
N ASP A 310 -12.13 -13.30 1.41
CA ASP A 310 -12.42 -12.99 0.01
C ASP A 310 -13.85 -13.39 -0.37
N PRO A 311 -14.56 -12.60 -1.20
CA PRO A 311 -15.82 -13.02 -1.80
C PRO A 311 -15.60 -14.20 -2.75
N VAL A 312 -16.46 -15.23 -2.66
CA VAL A 312 -16.37 -16.42 -3.54
C VAL A 312 -16.53 -16.02 -5.01
N ASN A 313 -17.42 -15.08 -5.32
CA ASN A 313 -17.63 -14.56 -6.69
C ASN A 313 -17.07 -13.15 -6.85
N ALA A 314 -15.82 -12.91 -6.41
CA ALA A 314 -15.19 -11.59 -6.53
C ALA A 314 -15.10 -11.12 -7.98
N THR A 315 -14.70 -11.99 -8.91
CA THR A 315 -14.55 -11.69 -10.34
C THR A 315 -15.86 -11.20 -10.95
N GLY A 316 -16.97 -11.92 -10.77
CA GLY A 316 -18.27 -11.53 -11.34
C GLY A 316 -18.80 -10.21 -10.75
N ILE A 317 -18.58 -9.99 -9.44
CA ILE A 317 -18.97 -8.73 -8.79
C ILE A 317 -18.15 -7.57 -9.35
N MET A 318 -16.83 -7.74 -9.50
CA MET A 318 -15.95 -6.71 -10.02
C MET A 318 -16.21 -6.43 -11.49
N GLN A 319 -16.48 -7.45 -12.31
CA GLN A 319 -16.87 -7.28 -13.71
C GLN A 319 -18.16 -6.50 -13.85
N ALA A 320 -19.19 -6.78 -13.02
CA ALA A 320 -20.44 -6.03 -13.02
C ALA A 320 -20.21 -4.54 -12.63
N LYS A 321 -19.30 -4.25 -11.68
CA LYS A 321 -18.93 -2.87 -11.32
C LYS A 321 -18.19 -2.18 -12.47
N MET A 322 -17.23 -2.85 -13.09
CA MET A 322 -16.49 -2.37 -14.26
C MET A 322 -17.44 -2.03 -15.41
N THR A 323 -18.36 -2.94 -15.74
CA THR A 323 -19.36 -2.75 -16.82
C THR A 323 -20.31 -1.59 -16.53
N LYS A 324 -20.63 -1.32 -15.26
CA LYS A 324 -21.42 -0.14 -14.88
C LYS A 324 -20.66 1.16 -15.18
N VAL A 325 -19.35 1.19 -14.98
CA VAL A 325 -18.50 2.36 -15.28
C VAL A 325 -18.22 2.46 -16.78
N PHE A 326 -17.95 1.32 -17.42
CA PHE A 326 -17.60 1.19 -18.84
C PHE A 326 -18.51 0.15 -19.54
N PRO A 327 -19.69 0.53 -20.00
CA PRO A 327 -20.61 -0.40 -20.68
C PRO A 327 -20.03 -1.06 -21.94
N SER A 328 -19.10 -0.40 -22.61
CA SER A 328 -18.39 -0.92 -23.79
C SER A 328 -17.55 -2.17 -23.49
N LEU A 329 -17.20 -2.42 -22.23
CA LEU A 329 -16.42 -3.58 -21.79
C LEU A 329 -17.29 -4.74 -21.27
N CYS A 330 -18.60 -4.75 -21.53
CA CYS A 330 -19.52 -5.81 -21.04
C CYS A 330 -19.12 -7.22 -21.51
N ASN A 331 -18.49 -7.34 -22.66
CA ASN A 331 -18.04 -8.60 -23.25
C ASN A 331 -16.53 -8.83 -23.08
N ALA A 332 -15.79 -7.92 -22.43
CA ALA A 332 -14.37 -8.10 -22.24
C ALA A 332 -14.09 -9.31 -21.31
N LYS A 333 -13.20 -10.19 -21.75
CA LYS A 333 -12.78 -11.33 -20.97
C LYS A 333 -11.94 -10.90 -19.78
N ILE A 334 -12.14 -11.51 -18.63
CA ILE A 334 -11.29 -11.30 -17.45
C ILE A 334 -10.25 -12.41 -17.41
N ASP A 335 -9.01 -12.05 -17.66
CA ASP A 335 -7.88 -13.00 -17.67
C ASP A 335 -7.31 -13.23 -16.27
N TYR A 336 -7.30 -12.21 -15.41
CA TYR A 336 -6.76 -12.31 -14.05
C TYR A 336 -7.73 -11.75 -13.03
N SER A 337 -7.75 -12.37 -11.84
CA SER A 337 -8.49 -11.89 -10.68
C SER A 337 -7.74 -12.28 -9.40
N TRP A 338 -7.44 -11.30 -8.57
CA TRP A 338 -6.73 -11.52 -7.32
C TRP A 338 -7.22 -10.60 -6.21
N SER A 339 -6.87 -10.94 -4.98
CA SER A 339 -7.12 -10.11 -3.81
C SER A 339 -5.84 -9.80 -3.06
N GLY A 340 -5.85 -8.70 -2.34
CA GLY A 340 -4.79 -8.27 -1.45
C GLY A 340 -5.33 -7.92 -0.07
N ARG A 341 -4.58 -8.27 0.98
CA ARG A 341 -4.92 -7.91 2.36
C ARG A 341 -4.16 -6.66 2.76
N MET A 342 -4.89 -5.62 3.16
CA MET A 342 -4.34 -4.37 3.68
C MET A 342 -4.58 -4.25 5.17
N GLY A 343 -3.72 -3.52 5.89
CA GLY A 343 -3.88 -3.21 7.30
C GLY A 343 -4.55 -1.85 7.48
N ILE A 344 -5.69 -1.83 8.17
CA ILE A 344 -6.45 -0.62 8.48
C ILE A 344 -6.24 -0.24 9.94
N SER A 345 -5.70 0.93 10.23
CA SER A 345 -5.69 1.55 11.55
C SER A 345 -7.01 2.30 11.81
N VAL A 346 -7.38 2.49 13.07
CA VAL A 346 -8.66 3.14 13.43
C VAL A 346 -8.78 4.54 12.84
N ARG A 347 -7.71 5.33 12.86
CA ARG A 347 -7.66 6.70 12.33
C ARG A 347 -7.08 6.81 10.93
N ARG A 348 -6.85 5.68 10.24
CA ARG A 348 -6.30 5.59 8.88
C ARG A 348 -4.91 6.18 8.67
N MET A 349 -4.23 6.66 9.71
CA MET A 349 -2.83 7.07 9.70
C MET A 349 -1.92 5.86 9.95
N PRO A 350 -0.78 5.69 9.26
CA PRO A 350 0.17 4.64 9.58
C PRO A 350 0.72 4.81 11.00
N GLN A 351 0.91 3.68 11.69
CA GLN A 351 1.50 3.62 13.01
C GLN A 351 2.99 3.37 12.85
N ILE A 352 3.81 4.30 13.29
CA ILE A 352 5.27 4.15 13.37
C ILE A 352 5.62 4.32 14.85
N GLY A 353 6.48 3.45 15.39
CA GLY A 353 6.84 3.55 16.78
C GLY A 353 7.88 2.52 17.20
N ARG A 354 8.13 2.46 18.52
CA ARG A 354 9.09 1.58 19.17
C ARG A 354 8.42 0.67 20.18
N ILE A 355 8.82 -0.58 20.24
CA ILE A 355 8.45 -1.49 21.31
C ILE A 355 9.22 -1.08 22.58
N LYS A 356 8.49 -0.85 23.67
CA LYS A 356 9.05 -0.38 24.95
C LYS A 356 10.24 -1.25 25.42
N ASN A 357 11.26 -0.60 25.95
CA ASN A 357 12.48 -1.22 26.49
C ASN A 357 13.20 -2.13 25.49
N SER A 358 13.20 -1.74 24.21
CA SER A 358 13.85 -2.53 23.17
C SER A 358 14.24 -1.67 21.97
N ASN A 359 15.25 -2.08 21.22
CA ASN A 359 15.62 -1.53 19.93
C ASN A 359 14.81 -2.14 18.77
N VAL A 360 13.53 -2.44 19.02
CA VAL A 360 12.59 -2.92 18.00
C VAL A 360 11.67 -1.78 17.58
N LEU A 361 11.79 -1.35 16.31
CA LEU A 361 10.93 -0.38 15.67
C LEU A 361 9.85 -1.11 14.87
N TYR A 362 8.74 -0.43 14.59
CA TYR A 362 7.67 -1.02 13.80
C TYR A 362 6.94 0.00 12.94
N VAL A 363 6.33 -0.51 11.86
CA VAL A 363 5.36 0.21 11.06
C VAL A 363 4.20 -0.69 10.63
N SER A 364 2.98 -0.14 10.62
CA SER A 364 1.78 -0.85 10.17
C SER A 364 0.60 0.10 9.92
N GLY A 365 -0.48 -0.39 9.30
CA GLY A 365 -1.76 0.31 9.28
C GLY A 365 -1.89 1.42 8.24
N TYR A 366 -1.34 1.27 7.04
CA TYR A 366 -1.43 2.25 5.93
C TYR A 366 -2.83 2.46 5.35
N SER A 367 -3.79 1.65 5.74
CA SER A 367 -5.22 1.85 5.46
C SER A 367 -5.61 1.94 3.98
N GLY A 368 -4.87 1.24 3.10
CA GLY A 368 -5.09 1.23 1.65
C GLY A 368 -4.39 2.37 0.91
N HIS A 369 -3.74 3.29 1.61
CA HIS A 369 -2.98 4.42 1.06
C HIS A 369 -1.50 4.27 1.40
N GLY A 370 -0.82 3.28 0.80
CA GLY A 370 0.51 2.87 1.28
C GLY A 370 1.62 2.92 0.25
N VAL A 371 1.38 3.05 -1.05
CA VAL A 371 2.46 2.95 -2.04
C VAL A 371 3.54 4.02 -1.79
N ALA A 372 3.18 5.29 -1.80
CA ALA A 372 4.13 6.36 -1.54
C ALA A 372 4.51 6.50 -0.04
N PRO A 373 3.58 6.47 0.93
CA PRO A 373 3.94 6.60 2.34
C PRO A 373 4.87 5.51 2.89
N THR A 374 4.92 4.31 2.30
CA THR A 374 5.86 3.27 2.73
C THR A 374 7.32 3.65 2.48
N HIS A 375 7.60 4.41 1.42
CA HIS A 375 8.94 4.88 1.08
C HIS A 375 9.39 5.98 2.05
N MET A 376 8.51 6.94 2.35
CA MET A 376 8.76 7.91 3.42
C MET A 376 8.98 7.23 4.78
N THR A 377 8.20 6.20 5.09
CA THR A 377 8.39 5.43 6.32
C THR A 377 9.75 4.76 6.37
N GLY A 378 10.20 4.19 5.24
CA GLY A 378 11.55 3.63 5.13
C GLY A 378 12.63 4.64 5.48
N ARG A 379 12.51 5.86 4.97
CA ARG A 379 13.42 6.99 5.27
C ARG A 379 13.37 7.37 6.75
N ILE A 380 12.18 7.54 7.34
CA ILE A 380 12.00 7.87 8.76
C ILE A 380 12.65 6.82 9.67
N LEU A 381 12.47 5.53 9.36
CA LEU A 381 13.03 4.43 10.14
C LEU A 381 14.57 4.39 10.03
N ALA A 382 15.09 4.61 8.83
CA ALA A 382 16.55 4.68 8.63
C ALA A 382 17.18 5.88 9.33
N GLU A 383 16.54 7.06 9.28
CA GLU A 383 16.96 8.24 10.04
C GLU A 383 16.96 8.00 11.55
N ALA A 384 15.93 7.31 12.07
CA ALA A 384 15.84 6.99 13.48
C ALA A 384 16.97 6.04 13.94
N VAL A 385 17.34 5.07 13.09
CA VAL A 385 18.50 4.18 13.33
C VAL A 385 19.80 4.96 13.31
N ASP A 386 19.91 5.95 12.42
CA ASP A 386 21.09 6.82 12.26
C ASP A 386 21.18 7.93 13.35
N GLY A 387 20.23 7.98 14.28
CA GLY A 387 20.19 8.91 15.40
C GLY A 387 19.40 10.21 15.15
N ASN A 388 18.92 10.46 13.94
CA ASN A 388 17.99 11.57 13.65
C ASN A 388 16.54 11.14 13.89
N THR A 389 16.04 11.33 15.11
CA THR A 389 14.72 10.82 15.51
C THR A 389 13.57 11.81 15.32
N ARG A 390 13.82 13.05 14.84
CA ARG A 390 12.79 14.11 14.83
C ARG A 390 11.47 13.69 14.17
N ARG A 391 11.52 13.17 12.93
CA ARG A 391 10.33 12.73 12.20
C ARG A 391 9.72 11.47 12.82
N PHE A 392 10.56 10.56 13.29
CA PHE A 392 10.13 9.35 13.99
C PHE A 392 9.38 9.68 15.29
N ASP A 393 9.92 10.58 16.12
CA ASP A 393 9.31 10.96 17.40
C ASP A 393 7.96 11.64 17.23
N ILE A 394 7.74 12.39 16.14
CA ILE A 394 6.44 12.96 15.80
C ILE A 394 5.44 11.84 15.49
N MET A 395 5.82 10.87 14.68
CA MET A 395 4.95 9.74 14.32
C MET A 395 4.68 8.82 15.53
N ASP A 396 5.67 8.54 16.37
CA ASP A 396 5.54 7.70 17.57
C ASP A 396 4.63 8.34 18.64
N LYS A 397 4.58 9.68 18.70
CA LYS A 397 3.64 10.42 19.58
C LYS A 397 2.19 10.38 19.11
N MET A 398 1.91 9.97 17.87
CA MET A 398 0.53 9.83 17.40
C MET A 398 -0.17 8.70 18.13
N PHE A 399 -1.20 9.03 18.90
CA PHE A 399 -1.94 8.02 19.64
C PHE A 399 -2.83 7.18 18.73
N HIS A 400 -2.50 5.91 18.62
CA HIS A 400 -3.28 4.89 17.91
C HIS A 400 -4.00 3.98 18.89
N MET A 401 -5.34 4.08 18.92
CA MET A 401 -6.16 3.20 19.77
C MET A 401 -6.27 1.79 19.17
N PRO A 402 -6.36 0.74 20.00
CA PRO A 402 -6.71 -0.58 19.53
C PRO A 402 -8.13 -0.59 18.96
N TRP A 403 -8.40 -1.52 18.03
CA TRP A 403 -9.75 -1.72 17.51
C TRP A 403 -10.70 -2.13 18.63
N PRO A 404 -11.90 -1.47 18.75
CA PRO A 404 -12.90 -1.79 19.76
C PRO A 404 -13.29 -3.27 19.71
N GLY A 405 -13.32 -3.92 20.89
CA GLY A 405 -13.63 -5.33 21.03
C GLY A 405 -12.51 -6.30 20.60
N GLY A 406 -11.32 -5.79 20.30
CA GLY A 406 -10.13 -6.59 19.99
C GLY A 406 -10.34 -7.56 18.82
N LYS A 407 -9.68 -8.72 18.85
CA LYS A 407 -9.72 -9.73 17.77
C LYS A 407 -11.11 -10.29 17.51
N LEU A 408 -11.96 -10.41 18.52
CA LEU A 408 -13.27 -11.04 18.40
C LEU A 408 -14.31 -10.12 17.75
N LEU A 409 -14.35 -8.84 18.14
CA LEU A 409 -15.41 -7.92 17.72
C LEU A 409 -15.00 -6.94 16.63
N ARG A 410 -13.69 -6.73 16.35
CA ARG A 410 -13.24 -5.77 15.33
C ARG A 410 -13.83 -6.01 13.94
N ARG A 411 -13.96 -7.30 13.52
CA ARG A 411 -14.53 -7.67 12.20
C ARG A 411 -16.03 -7.41 12.11
N PRO A 412 -16.89 -7.92 13.02
CA PRO A 412 -18.32 -7.63 12.99
C PRO A 412 -18.63 -6.14 13.20
N ALA A 413 -17.91 -5.44 14.07
CA ALA A 413 -18.10 -4.01 14.29
C ALA A 413 -17.83 -3.20 13.00
N MET A 414 -16.74 -3.53 12.28
CA MET A 414 -16.45 -2.88 10.99
C MET A 414 -17.43 -3.25 9.89
N ALA A 415 -17.91 -4.50 9.85
CA ALA A 415 -18.93 -4.90 8.87
C ALA A 415 -20.20 -4.04 9.03
N LEU A 416 -20.65 -3.81 10.27
CA LEU A 416 -21.79 -2.94 10.57
C LEU A 416 -21.50 -1.48 10.20
N GLY A 417 -20.32 -0.94 10.56
CA GLY A 417 -19.91 0.41 10.19
C GLY A 417 -19.88 0.62 8.66
N MET A 418 -19.38 -0.35 7.89
CA MET A 418 -19.35 -0.26 6.42
C MET A 418 -20.74 -0.40 5.79
N MET A 419 -21.67 -1.13 6.40
CA MET A 419 -23.06 -1.12 5.94
C MET A 419 -23.68 0.26 6.11
N TRP A 420 -23.39 0.95 7.20
CA TRP A 420 -23.82 2.33 7.43
C TRP A 420 -23.22 3.30 6.41
N TYR A 421 -21.90 3.25 6.16
CA TYR A 421 -21.26 4.11 5.16
C TYR A 421 -21.76 3.84 3.73
N LYS A 422 -22.01 2.57 3.36
CA LYS A 422 -22.65 2.24 2.06
C LYS A 422 -24.05 2.81 1.95
N ALA A 423 -24.81 2.85 3.03
CA ALA A 423 -26.12 3.50 3.05
C ALA A 423 -26.01 5.03 2.85
N LEU A 424 -25.02 5.67 3.48
CA LEU A 424 -24.71 7.09 3.29
C LEU A 424 -24.21 7.39 1.86
N ASP A 425 -23.43 6.50 1.27
CA ASP A 425 -22.98 6.65 -0.12
C ASP A 425 -24.14 6.49 -1.13
N ALA A 426 -25.24 5.82 -0.75
CA ALA A 426 -26.44 5.67 -1.58
C ALA A 426 -27.35 6.91 -1.56
N ILE A 427 -27.32 7.72 -0.49
CA ILE A 427 -28.03 8.98 -0.33
C ILE A 427 -27.19 10.14 -0.91
#